data_43b2f87f9d474097a09b5f5c34650576
#
_entry.id   43b2f87f9d474097a09b5f5c34650576
#
_cell.length_a   1.000
_cell.length_b   1.000
_cell.length_c   1.000
_cell.angle_alpha   90.00
_cell.angle_beta   90.00
_cell.angle_gamma   90.00
#
_symmetry.space_group_name_H-M   'P 1'
#
loop_
_entity.id
_entity.type
_entity.pdbx_description
1 polymer ?
#
loop_
_entity_poly.entity_id
_entity_poly.type
_entity_poly.pdbx_seq_one_letter_code
_entity_poly.pdbx_strand_id
1 'polypeptide(L)'
;MSATGLVPQEHAVFTEFDGGEGVLVDLNTKKYFQLNETAVVVWRGLEERLSLEEIVGRITTAYEVDDEHATRSVRRVLENFRDLKLVREG
;
A
#
# COMPACT_ATOMS: atom_id res chain seq x y z
N MET A 1 16.60 9.32 -5.22
CA MET A 1 15.20 9.67 -5.41
C MET A 1 14.33 8.89 -4.42
N SER A 2 13.60 9.59 -3.64
CA SER A 2 12.76 8.88 -2.73
C SER A 2 11.54 8.36 -3.45
N ALA A 3 11.02 7.30 -2.96
CA ALA A 3 9.87 6.62 -3.47
C ALA A 3 8.63 7.53 -3.40
N THR A 4 7.66 7.09 -2.64
CA THR A 4 6.43 7.87 -2.46
C THR A 4 6.59 8.91 -1.36
N GLY A 5 7.71 8.91 -0.66
CA GLY A 5 7.90 9.71 0.55
C GLY A 5 7.26 9.10 1.78
N LEU A 6 6.67 7.94 1.64
CA LEU A 6 5.98 7.26 2.74
C LEU A 6 6.62 5.91 3.01
N VAL A 7 6.71 5.56 4.29
CA VAL A 7 7.20 4.25 4.71
C VAL A 7 6.24 3.68 5.75
N PRO A 8 6.16 2.35 5.86
CA PRO A 8 5.30 1.73 6.87
C PRO A 8 5.72 2.10 8.29
N GLN A 9 4.74 2.33 9.14
CA GLN A 9 4.99 2.54 10.56
C GLN A 9 5.39 1.23 11.23
N GLU A 10 6.20 1.33 12.28
CA GLU A 10 6.67 0.15 12.99
C GLU A 10 5.52 -0.59 13.68
N HIS A 11 4.47 0.12 14.06
CA HIS A 11 3.33 -0.50 14.75
C HIS A 11 2.32 -1.12 13.78
N ALA A 12 2.56 -1.06 12.48
CA ALA A 12 1.68 -1.67 11.49
C ALA A 12 2.25 -3.01 11.08
N VAL A 13 1.55 -4.09 11.40
CA VAL A 13 1.99 -5.44 11.08
C VAL A 13 1.14 -5.99 9.95
N PHE A 14 1.78 -6.45 8.89
CA PHE A 14 1.11 -6.94 7.71
C PHE A 14 1.18 -8.46 7.64
N THR A 15 0.04 -9.09 7.34
CA THR A 15 -0.05 -10.52 7.09
C THR A 15 -0.76 -10.72 5.77
N GLU A 16 -0.15 -11.47 4.88
CA GLU A 16 -0.73 -11.76 3.57
C GLU A 16 -1.41 -13.12 3.60
N PHE A 17 -2.61 -13.19 3.01
CA PHE A 17 -3.36 -14.44 2.87
C PHE A 17 -3.24 -14.97 1.45
N ASP A 18 -3.62 -16.21 1.26
CA ASP A 18 -3.71 -16.79 -0.08
C ASP A 18 -4.71 -15.96 -0.90
N GLY A 19 -4.42 -15.82 -2.19
CA GLY A 19 -5.28 -15.06 -3.08
C GLY A 19 -4.92 -13.59 -3.20
N GLY A 20 -3.83 -13.15 -2.58
CA GLY A 20 -3.32 -11.80 -2.75
C GLY A 20 -3.94 -10.76 -1.84
N GLU A 21 -4.77 -11.18 -0.90
CA GLU A 21 -5.35 -10.27 0.10
C GLU A 21 -4.54 -10.32 1.37
N GLY A 22 -4.77 -9.37 2.26
CA GLY A 22 -4.06 -9.34 3.52
C GLY A 22 -4.74 -8.50 4.58
N VAL A 23 -4.11 -8.45 5.74
CA VAL A 23 -4.60 -7.68 6.88
C VAL A 23 -3.45 -6.89 7.47
N LEU A 24 -3.71 -5.62 7.78
CA LEU A 24 -2.82 -4.80 8.59
C LEU A 24 -3.39 -4.73 10.00
N VAL A 25 -2.54 -4.95 10.98
CA VAL A 25 -2.91 -4.77 12.38
C VAL A 25 -2.17 -3.57 12.91
N ASP A 26 -2.90 -2.62 13.48
CA ASP A 26 -2.31 -1.47 14.16
C ASP A 26 -2.12 -1.86 15.63
N LEU A 27 -0.87 -2.08 16.02
CA LEU A 27 -0.58 -2.53 17.38
C LEU A 27 -0.88 -1.47 18.44
N ASN A 28 -0.90 -0.19 18.06
CA ASN A 28 -1.19 0.89 18.99
C ASN A 28 -2.68 0.96 19.33
N THR A 29 -3.54 0.85 18.32
CA THR A 29 -4.99 0.95 18.53
C THR A 29 -5.66 -0.40 18.60
N LYS A 30 -4.95 -1.48 18.25
CA LYS A 30 -5.47 -2.85 18.19
C LYS A 30 -6.55 -3.01 17.12
N LYS A 31 -6.53 -2.17 16.09
CA LYS A 31 -7.49 -2.25 14.99
C LYS A 31 -6.93 -3.07 13.84
N TYR A 32 -7.81 -3.71 13.11
CA TYR A 32 -7.47 -4.51 11.94
C TYR A 32 -8.01 -3.82 10.70
N PHE A 33 -7.23 -3.85 9.63
CA PHE A 33 -7.63 -3.27 8.35
C PHE A 33 -7.42 -4.31 7.25
N GLN A 34 -8.51 -4.71 6.62
CA GLN A 34 -8.44 -5.68 5.55
C GLN A 34 -7.99 -5.00 4.26
N LEU A 35 -7.03 -5.60 3.58
CA LEU A 35 -6.49 -5.06 2.34
C LEU A 35 -6.90 -5.95 1.17
N ASN A 36 -7.44 -5.32 0.13
CA ASN A 36 -7.67 -6.03 -1.12
C ASN A 36 -6.35 -6.17 -1.87
N GLU A 37 -6.38 -6.84 -3.04
CA GLU A 37 -5.17 -7.11 -3.79
C GLU A 37 -4.40 -5.86 -4.16
N THR A 38 -5.11 -4.81 -4.60
CA THR A 38 -4.47 -3.54 -4.96
C THR A 38 -3.76 -2.93 -3.76
N ALA A 39 -4.42 -2.92 -2.61
CA ALA A 39 -3.83 -2.33 -1.41
C ALA A 39 -2.60 -3.13 -0.95
N VAL A 40 -2.62 -4.45 -1.14
CA VAL A 40 -1.46 -5.29 -0.82
C VAL A 40 -0.27 -4.91 -1.70
N VAL A 41 -0.51 -4.73 -3.00
CA VAL A 41 0.56 -4.32 -3.91
C VAL A 41 1.17 -2.98 -3.48
N VAL A 42 0.32 -2.03 -3.08
CA VAL A 42 0.78 -0.73 -2.62
C VAL A 42 1.60 -0.89 -1.33
N TRP A 43 1.10 -1.66 -0.37
CA TRP A 43 1.81 -1.85 0.89
C TRP A 43 3.19 -2.48 0.66
N ARG A 44 3.24 -3.53 -0.15
CA ARG A 44 4.51 -4.17 -0.49
C ARG A 44 5.47 -3.20 -1.16
N GLY A 45 4.93 -2.36 -2.05
CA GLY A 45 5.74 -1.35 -2.71
C GLY A 45 6.36 -0.38 -1.72
N LEU A 46 5.60 0.01 -0.69
CA LEU A 46 6.12 0.90 0.34
C LEU A 46 7.21 0.22 1.15
N GLU A 47 7.05 -1.06 1.46
CA GLU A 47 8.08 -1.81 2.17
C GLU A 47 9.38 -1.87 1.37
N GLU A 48 9.27 -1.98 0.05
CA GLU A 48 10.43 -2.05 -0.84
C GLU A 48 10.93 -0.67 -1.26
N ARG A 49 10.29 0.40 -0.78
CA ARG A 49 10.66 1.78 -1.08
C ARG A 49 10.58 2.09 -2.57
N LEU A 50 9.58 1.54 -3.23
CA LEU A 50 9.35 1.81 -4.64
C LEU A 50 8.76 3.20 -4.83
N SER A 51 8.99 3.77 -6.02
CA SER A 51 8.37 5.03 -6.39
C SER A 51 6.89 4.80 -6.71
N LEU A 52 6.13 5.89 -6.75
CA LEU A 52 4.74 5.82 -7.16
C LEU A 52 4.62 5.17 -8.54
N GLU A 53 5.50 5.55 -9.47
CA GLU A 53 5.48 5.01 -10.83
C GLU A 53 5.74 3.52 -10.84
N GLU A 54 6.66 3.05 -10.00
CA GLU A 54 6.95 1.63 -9.93
C GLU A 54 5.79 0.84 -9.35
N ILE A 55 5.10 1.40 -8.35
CA ILE A 55 3.93 0.75 -7.76
C ILE A 55 2.81 0.70 -8.81
N VAL A 56 2.58 1.82 -9.51
CA VAL A 56 1.58 1.86 -10.58
C VAL A 56 1.91 0.82 -11.65
N GLY A 57 3.21 0.69 -12.00
CA GLY A 57 3.64 -0.30 -12.98
C GLY A 57 3.31 -1.73 -12.56
N ARG A 58 3.44 -2.03 -11.28
CA ARG A 58 3.06 -3.36 -10.79
C ARG A 58 1.56 -3.60 -10.94
N ILE A 59 0.76 -2.57 -10.69
CA ILE A 59 -0.70 -2.69 -10.84
C ILE A 59 -1.07 -2.90 -12.29
N THR A 60 -0.50 -2.09 -13.20
CA THR A 60 -0.85 -2.21 -14.62
C THR A 60 -0.36 -3.50 -15.24
N THR A 61 0.72 -4.08 -14.69
CA THR A 61 1.23 -5.36 -15.16
C THR A 61 0.37 -6.52 -14.66
N ALA A 62 -0.11 -6.43 -13.42
CA ALA A 62 -0.88 -7.51 -12.81
C ALA A 62 -2.36 -7.49 -13.23
N TYR A 63 -2.89 -6.31 -13.53
CA TYR A 63 -4.32 -6.14 -13.84
C TYR A 63 -4.46 -5.35 -15.14
N GLU A 64 -5.53 -5.60 -15.86
CA GLU A 64 -5.75 -4.94 -17.15
C GLU A 64 -6.41 -3.58 -16.92
N VAL A 65 -5.62 -2.62 -16.43
CA VAL A 65 -6.09 -1.25 -16.21
C VAL A 65 -5.05 -0.29 -16.80
N ASP A 66 -5.50 0.89 -17.20
CA ASP A 66 -4.57 1.89 -17.74
C ASP A 66 -3.85 2.62 -16.62
N ASP A 67 -2.79 3.36 -17.00
CA ASP A 67 -1.96 4.07 -16.04
C ASP A 67 -2.73 5.10 -15.24
N GLU A 68 -3.63 5.82 -15.87
CA GLU A 68 -4.39 6.86 -15.19
C GLU A 68 -5.28 6.28 -14.10
N HIS A 69 -5.96 5.20 -14.42
CA HIS A 69 -6.84 4.53 -13.47
C HIS A 69 -6.03 3.95 -12.31
N ALA A 70 -4.92 3.30 -12.64
CA ALA A 70 -4.05 2.69 -11.64
C ALA A 70 -3.47 3.76 -10.72
N THR A 71 -3.05 4.90 -11.29
CA THR A 71 -2.48 5.98 -10.49
C THR A 71 -3.50 6.52 -9.49
N ARG A 72 -4.74 6.71 -9.91
CA ARG A 72 -5.78 7.18 -9.00
C ARG A 72 -6.03 6.19 -7.88
N SER A 73 -6.06 4.90 -8.22
CA SER A 73 -6.28 3.85 -7.22
C SER A 73 -5.14 3.83 -6.19
N VAL A 74 -3.91 3.91 -6.66
CA VAL A 74 -2.75 3.90 -5.78
C VAL A 74 -2.78 5.12 -4.86
N ARG A 75 -3.08 6.31 -5.42
CA ARG A 75 -3.12 7.52 -4.60
C ARG A 75 -4.20 7.44 -3.53
N ARG A 76 -5.35 6.87 -3.85
CA ARG A 76 -6.41 6.70 -2.88
C ARG A 76 -6.00 5.78 -1.74
N VAL A 77 -5.31 4.69 -2.08
CA VAL A 77 -4.83 3.75 -1.07
C VAL A 77 -3.79 4.43 -0.17
N LEU A 78 -2.88 5.21 -0.77
CA LEU A 78 -1.87 5.92 0.02
C LEU A 78 -2.52 6.93 0.97
N GLU A 79 -3.54 7.65 0.50
CA GLU A 79 -4.24 8.58 1.37
C GLU A 79 -4.93 7.87 2.54
N ASN A 80 -5.52 6.71 2.27
CA ASN A 80 -6.14 5.92 3.32
C ASN A 80 -5.12 5.49 4.36
N PHE A 81 -3.95 5.02 3.91
CA PHE A 81 -2.90 4.62 4.84
C PHE A 81 -2.43 5.80 5.69
N ARG A 82 -2.32 6.98 5.10
CA ARG A 82 -1.94 8.18 5.84
C ARG A 82 -3.00 8.56 6.87
N ASP A 83 -4.26 8.56 6.46
CA ASP A 83 -5.36 8.91 7.34
C ASP A 83 -5.45 7.97 8.52
N LEU A 84 -5.16 6.70 8.30
CA LEU A 84 -5.18 5.68 9.36
C LEU A 84 -3.88 5.65 10.16
N LYS A 85 -2.90 6.48 9.77
CA LYS A 85 -1.60 6.57 10.45
C LYS A 85 -0.84 5.25 10.44
N LEU A 86 -0.98 4.51 9.35
CA LEU A 86 -0.27 3.26 9.15
C LEU A 86 1.07 3.47 8.44
N VAL A 87 1.29 4.66 7.90
CA VAL A 87 2.54 5.05 7.24
C VAL A 87 2.97 6.40 7.78
N ARG A 88 4.27 6.71 7.57
CA ARG A 88 4.84 8.00 7.94
C ARG A 88 5.74 8.47 6.81
N GLU A 89 6.08 9.73 6.85
CA GLU A 89 7.07 10.27 5.92
C GLU A 89 8.45 9.74 6.28
N GLY A 90 9.18 9.35 5.25
CA GLY A 90 10.47 8.75 5.50
C GLY A 90 11.55 9.10 4.51
#